data_24c08b552564a700bcb6db3ea15c08aa
#
_entry.id   24c08b552564a700bcb6db3ea15c08aa
#
_cell.length_a   1.000
_cell.length_b   1.000
_cell.length_c   1.000
_cell.angle_alpha   90.00
_cell.angle_beta   90.00
_cell.angle_gamma   90.00
#
_symmetry.space_group_name_H-M   'P 1'
#
loop_
_entity.id
_entity.type
_entity.pdbx_description
1 polymer ?
#
loop_
_entity_poly.entity_id
_entity_poly.type
_entity_poly.pdbx_seq_one_letter_code
_entity_poly.pdbx_strand_id
1 'polypeptide(L)'
;FDAQKGIITLLYRVVGKGTDIMTRLMPGDTLDCLGPLGEPFVTSKNMLLIGGGVGIAPMLCIASHLQNGEEAQVILGFRNESETFWADLFKDRPVKVHITTDDGSVGTKGFPTAIMPDLIKSNSFTSVMTCGPTPMMKGVAQVAKELNVPCQVSLEERMGCGTGGCLGCACDGAEGKRYKVCKDGPVFPAEEVFF
;
A
#
# COMPACT_ATOMS: atom_id res chain seq x y z
N PHE A 1 -10.98 2.67 7.46
CA PHE A 1 -12.21 3.44 7.58
C PHE A 1 -13.36 2.53 8.00
N ASP A 2 -14.06 2.88 9.06
CA ASP A 2 -15.27 2.20 9.51
C ASP A 2 -16.47 3.14 9.26
N ALA A 3 -17.17 2.93 8.15
CA ALA A 3 -18.30 3.77 7.73
C ALA A 3 -19.47 3.71 8.71
N GLN A 4 -19.70 2.57 9.38
CA GLN A 4 -20.80 2.41 10.31
C GLN A 4 -20.59 3.20 11.60
N LYS A 5 -19.34 3.32 12.04
CA LYS A 5 -18.96 4.09 13.22
C LYS A 5 -18.52 5.52 12.91
N GLY A 6 -18.33 5.87 11.64
CA GLY A 6 -17.76 7.15 11.22
C GLY A 6 -16.31 7.35 11.67
N ILE A 7 -15.52 6.28 11.75
CA ILE A 7 -14.15 6.31 12.25
C ILE A 7 -13.15 6.20 11.10
N ILE A 8 -12.15 7.10 11.09
CA ILE A 8 -10.96 6.99 10.24
C ILE A 8 -9.77 6.69 11.14
N THR A 9 -9.03 5.63 10.84
CA THR A 9 -7.77 5.30 11.51
C THR A 9 -6.61 5.68 10.61
N LEU A 10 -5.70 6.50 11.12
CA LEU A 10 -4.51 6.95 10.39
C LEU A 10 -3.27 6.23 10.92
N LEU A 11 -2.48 5.67 10.00
CA LEU A 11 -1.15 5.17 10.29
C LEU A 11 -0.13 6.13 9.66
N TYR A 12 0.76 6.67 10.48
CA TYR A 12 1.79 7.60 10.01
C TYR A 12 3.13 7.36 10.71
N ARG A 13 4.20 7.76 10.03
CA ARG A 13 5.55 7.81 10.62
C ARG A 13 5.87 9.24 11.00
N VAL A 14 6.50 9.44 12.15
CA VAL A 14 7.00 10.76 12.56
C VAL A 14 8.26 11.07 11.79
N VAL A 15 8.14 12.00 10.82
CA VAL A 15 9.25 12.38 9.91
C VAL A 15 9.47 13.89 9.84
N GLY A 16 8.64 14.70 10.49
CA GLY A 16 8.74 16.15 10.47
C GLY A 16 7.77 16.83 11.44
N LYS A 17 7.75 18.17 11.41
CA LYS A 17 6.98 18.98 12.37
C LYS A 17 5.49 18.63 12.40
N GLY A 18 4.86 18.41 11.25
CA GLY A 18 3.42 18.10 11.20
C GLY A 18 3.11 16.77 11.91
N THR A 19 3.82 15.71 11.57
CA THR A 19 3.65 14.40 12.21
C THR A 19 4.10 14.40 13.68
N ASP A 20 5.08 15.24 14.07
CA ASP A 20 5.43 15.43 15.48
C ASP A 20 4.30 16.13 16.27
N ILE A 21 3.63 17.13 15.68
CA ILE A 21 2.45 17.77 16.29
C ILE A 21 1.33 16.74 16.48
N MET A 22 1.09 15.88 15.49
CA MET A 22 0.07 14.83 15.59
C MET A 22 0.28 13.88 16.75
N THR A 23 1.53 13.62 17.18
CA THR A 23 1.81 12.76 18.35
C THR A 23 1.35 13.35 19.68
N ARG A 24 1.06 14.65 19.72
CA ARG A 24 0.66 15.38 20.93
C ARG A 24 -0.85 15.56 21.04
N LEU A 25 -1.61 15.15 20.01
CA LEU A 25 -3.06 15.22 20.03
C LEU A 25 -3.62 14.28 21.09
N MET A 26 -4.59 14.78 21.85
CA MET A 26 -5.26 14.08 22.92
C MET A 26 -6.74 13.84 22.56
N PRO A 27 -7.40 12.87 23.20
CA PRO A 27 -8.84 12.69 23.03
C PRO A 27 -9.60 14.00 23.32
N GLY A 28 -10.42 14.41 22.34
CA GLY A 28 -11.15 15.68 22.37
C GLY A 28 -10.53 16.77 21.50
N ASP A 29 -9.29 16.62 21.06
CA ASP A 29 -8.70 17.52 20.08
C ASP A 29 -9.33 17.30 18.69
N THR A 30 -9.28 18.34 17.86
CA THR A 30 -9.83 18.30 16.51
C THR A 30 -8.72 18.37 15.46
N LEU A 31 -8.93 17.65 14.37
CA LEU A 31 -8.06 17.68 13.20
C LEU A 31 -8.90 17.96 11.95
N ASP A 32 -8.56 19.03 11.22
CA ASP A 32 -9.22 19.32 9.96
C ASP A 32 -8.76 18.34 8.88
N CYS A 33 -9.72 17.72 8.20
CA CYS A 33 -9.49 16.74 7.15
C CYS A 33 -10.17 17.18 5.86
N LEU A 34 -9.43 17.11 4.75
CA LEU A 34 -9.97 17.28 3.40
C LEU A 34 -9.98 15.94 2.69
N GLY A 35 -11.14 15.47 2.28
CA GLY A 35 -11.29 14.18 1.60
C GLY A 35 -12.75 13.78 1.35
N PRO A 36 -13.01 12.66 0.68
CA PRO A 36 -12.00 11.77 0.06
C PRO A 36 -11.37 12.39 -1.19
N LEU A 37 -10.10 12.10 -1.44
CA LEU A 37 -9.34 12.62 -2.57
C LEU A 37 -8.59 11.51 -3.28
N GLY A 38 -8.35 11.69 -4.58
CA GLY A 38 -7.55 10.79 -5.42
C GLY A 38 -8.28 9.52 -5.84
N GLU A 39 -7.53 8.66 -6.55
CA GLU A 39 -8.03 7.43 -7.15
C GLU A 39 -7.69 6.22 -6.26
N PRO A 40 -8.66 5.35 -5.93
CA PRO A 40 -8.45 4.19 -5.07
C PRO A 40 -7.87 3.00 -5.85
N PHE A 41 -7.46 1.94 -5.12
CA PHE A 41 -7.25 0.62 -5.71
C PHE A 41 -8.56 0.06 -6.29
N VAL A 42 -8.46 -0.49 -7.48
CA VAL A 42 -9.58 -1.21 -8.13
C VAL A 42 -9.44 -2.69 -7.77
N THR A 43 -10.34 -3.18 -6.92
CA THR A 43 -10.34 -4.57 -6.48
C THR A 43 -10.76 -5.54 -7.60
N SER A 44 -10.38 -6.79 -7.45
CA SER A 44 -10.66 -7.87 -8.39
C SER A 44 -10.90 -9.19 -7.66
N LYS A 45 -11.24 -10.25 -8.40
CA LYS A 45 -11.72 -11.50 -7.80
C LYS A 45 -10.68 -12.18 -6.90
N ASN A 46 -9.42 -12.22 -7.29
CA ASN A 46 -8.35 -12.88 -6.52
C ASN A 46 -7.08 -12.02 -6.54
N MET A 47 -6.73 -11.43 -5.42
CA MET A 47 -5.72 -10.39 -5.32
C MET A 47 -4.50 -10.84 -4.53
N LEU A 48 -3.32 -10.40 -4.95
CA LEU A 48 -2.11 -10.44 -4.15
C LEU A 48 -1.79 -9.03 -3.65
N LEU A 49 -1.96 -8.82 -2.36
CA LEU A 49 -1.71 -7.54 -1.69
C LEU A 49 -0.30 -7.53 -1.10
N ILE A 50 0.50 -6.51 -1.40
CA ILE A 50 1.90 -6.45 -0.95
C ILE A 50 2.14 -5.12 -0.24
N GLY A 51 2.44 -5.18 1.04
CA GLY A 51 2.68 -4.01 1.89
C GLY A 51 4.07 -3.98 2.51
N GLY A 52 4.67 -2.80 2.57
CA GLY A 52 5.93 -2.57 3.28
C GLY A 52 5.93 -1.29 4.10
N GLY A 53 6.43 -1.33 5.34
CA GLY A 53 6.40 -0.19 6.25
C GLY A 53 4.97 0.33 6.47
N VAL A 54 4.76 1.65 6.38
CA VAL A 54 3.40 2.25 6.52
C VAL A 54 2.45 1.86 5.38
N GLY A 55 2.96 1.39 4.24
CA GLY A 55 2.17 0.89 3.11
C GLY A 55 1.35 -0.38 3.44
N ILE A 56 1.52 -0.95 4.60
CA ILE A 56 0.66 -2.02 5.15
C ILE A 56 -0.78 -1.52 5.38
N ALA A 57 -0.97 -0.25 5.74
CA ALA A 57 -2.27 0.30 6.07
C ALA A 57 -3.30 0.23 4.92
N PRO A 58 -3.00 0.63 3.67
CA PRO A 58 -3.93 0.45 2.56
C PRO A 58 -4.19 -1.03 2.25
N MET A 59 -3.22 -1.93 2.42
CA MET A 59 -3.44 -3.37 2.25
C MET A 59 -4.41 -3.91 3.30
N LEU A 60 -4.29 -3.47 4.55
CA LEU A 60 -5.24 -3.80 5.61
C LEU A 60 -6.65 -3.26 5.30
N CYS A 61 -6.74 -2.06 4.76
CA CYS A 61 -8.01 -1.48 4.35
C CYS A 61 -8.71 -2.36 3.30
N ILE A 62 -8.02 -2.79 2.25
CA ILE A 62 -8.55 -3.69 1.23
C ILE A 62 -8.98 -5.03 1.87
N ALA A 63 -8.09 -5.67 2.64
CA ALA A 63 -8.36 -6.95 3.31
C ALA A 63 -9.56 -6.90 4.26
N SER A 64 -9.87 -5.71 4.80
CA SER A 64 -11.01 -5.48 5.71
C SER A 64 -12.33 -5.23 5.01
N HIS A 65 -12.32 -4.94 3.70
CA HIS A 65 -13.50 -4.56 2.92
C HIS A 65 -13.72 -5.44 1.69
N LEU A 66 -13.18 -6.67 1.71
CA LEU A 66 -13.40 -7.63 0.63
C LEU A 66 -14.90 -7.85 0.41
N GLN A 67 -15.33 -7.76 -0.83
CA GLN A 67 -16.71 -7.99 -1.23
C GLN A 67 -16.98 -9.49 -1.44
N ASN A 68 -18.24 -9.87 -1.53
CA ASN A 68 -18.62 -11.26 -1.80
C ASN A 68 -17.99 -11.77 -3.12
N GLY A 69 -17.23 -12.85 -3.02
CA GLY A 69 -16.53 -13.46 -4.15
C GLY A 69 -15.15 -12.87 -4.44
N GLU A 70 -14.70 -11.91 -3.65
CA GLU A 70 -13.31 -11.44 -3.67
C GLU A 70 -12.48 -12.25 -2.66
N GLU A 71 -11.27 -12.60 -3.07
CA GLU A 71 -10.28 -13.30 -2.25
C GLU A 71 -8.94 -12.55 -2.33
N ALA A 72 -8.17 -12.62 -1.25
CA ALA A 72 -6.84 -12.03 -1.23
C ALA A 72 -5.84 -12.86 -0.42
N GLN A 73 -4.58 -12.83 -0.85
CA GLN A 73 -3.44 -13.17 -0.01
C GLN A 73 -2.58 -11.94 0.18
N VAL A 74 -1.89 -11.86 1.29
CA VAL A 74 -1.10 -10.68 1.68
C VAL A 74 0.35 -11.07 1.90
N ILE A 75 1.29 -10.33 1.31
CA ILE A 75 2.72 -10.38 1.66
C ILE A 75 3.06 -9.10 2.42
N LEU A 76 3.59 -9.24 3.61
CA LEU A 76 4.08 -8.13 4.42
C LEU A 76 5.61 -8.18 4.50
N GLY A 77 6.25 -7.11 4.03
CA GLY A 77 7.69 -6.94 4.05
C GLY A 77 8.14 -6.05 5.21
N PHE A 78 9.08 -6.57 6.00
CA PHE A 78 9.66 -5.87 7.15
C PHE A 78 11.19 -5.91 7.09
N ARG A 79 11.85 -5.06 7.85
CA ARG A 79 13.31 -5.11 8.00
C ARG A 79 13.75 -6.27 8.87
N ASN A 80 13.03 -6.49 9.96
CA ASN A 80 13.33 -7.50 10.97
C ASN A 80 12.11 -7.81 11.84
N GLU A 81 12.25 -8.75 12.77
CA GLU A 81 11.20 -9.20 13.69
C GLU A 81 10.53 -8.06 14.49
N SER A 82 11.28 -7.03 14.88
CA SER A 82 10.74 -5.95 15.71
C SER A 82 9.62 -5.14 15.03
N GLU A 83 9.52 -5.22 13.71
CA GLU A 83 8.47 -4.55 12.92
C GLU A 83 7.28 -5.48 12.61
N THR A 84 7.36 -6.78 12.88
CA THR A 84 6.33 -7.75 12.44
C THR A 84 5.02 -7.68 13.22
N PHE A 85 4.96 -6.93 14.34
CA PHE A 85 3.73 -6.72 15.10
C PHE A 85 2.59 -6.14 14.25
N TRP A 86 2.90 -5.48 13.13
CA TRP A 86 1.89 -5.01 12.19
C TRP A 86 1.10 -6.13 11.52
N ALA A 87 1.67 -7.34 11.43
CA ALA A 87 0.98 -8.51 10.87
C ALA A 87 -0.23 -8.93 11.73
N ASP A 88 -0.21 -8.60 13.02
CA ASP A 88 -1.31 -8.90 13.95
C ASP A 88 -2.61 -8.22 13.58
N LEU A 89 -2.55 -7.11 12.85
CA LEU A 89 -3.74 -6.41 12.36
C LEU A 89 -4.56 -7.23 11.34
N PHE A 90 -3.95 -8.26 10.75
CA PHE A 90 -4.60 -9.13 9.76
C PHE A 90 -5.18 -10.42 10.36
N LYS A 91 -4.96 -10.71 11.66
CA LYS A 91 -5.36 -11.98 12.29
C LYS A 91 -6.85 -12.30 12.13
N ASP A 92 -7.70 -11.27 12.21
CA ASP A 92 -9.15 -11.42 12.12
C ASP A 92 -9.69 -11.11 10.71
N ARG A 93 -8.83 -11.15 9.69
CA ARG A 93 -9.21 -10.89 8.30
C ARG A 93 -9.23 -12.20 7.51
N PRO A 94 -10.15 -12.34 6.54
CA PRO A 94 -10.27 -13.56 5.74
C PRO A 94 -9.18 -13.65 4.66
N VAL A 95 -7.92 -13.43 5.06
CA VAL A 95 -6.78 -13.41 4.15
C VAL A 95 -5.64 -14.28 4.69
N LYS A 96 -4.88 -14.91 3.79
CA LYS A 96 -3.66 -15.60 4.14
C LYS A 96 -2.49 -14.62 4.14
N VAL A 97 -1.77 -14.52 5.25
CA VAL A 97 -0.63 -13.62 5.42
C VAL A 97 0.68 -14.38 5.28
N HIS A 98 1.58 -13.83 4.48
CA HIS A 98 2.97 -14.26 4.31
C HIS A 98 3.88 -13.15 4.82
N ILE A 99 4.92 -13.49 5.56
CA ILE A 99 5.88 -12.52 6.11
C ILE A 99 7.24 -12.72 5.46
N THR A 100 7.86 -11.62 5.06
CA THR A 100 9.27 -11.57 4.66
C THR A 100 10.01 -10.57 5.53
N THR A 101 11.26 -10.89 5.90
CA THR A 101 12.14 -9.96 6.62
C THR A 101 13.49 -9.88 5.92
N ASP A 102 14.06 -8.68 5.82
CA ASP A 102 15.33 -8.45 5.13
C ASP A 102 16.45 -9.30 5.74
N ASP A 103 16.48 -9.41 7.07
CA ASP A 103 17.48 -10.17 7.82
C ASP A 103 17.17 -11.67 7.96
N GLY A 104 15.92 -12.08 7.70
CA GLY A 104 15.46 -13.46 7.85
C GLY A 104 15.11 -13.85 9.29
N SER A 105 14.90 -12.88 10.17
CA SER A 105 14.56 -13.14 11.58
C SER A 105 13.20 -13.80 11.76
N VAL A 106 12.23 -13.48 10.88
CA VAL A 106 10.89 -14.09 10.85
C VAL A 106 10.43 -14.28 9.41
N GLY A 107 9.72 -15.36 9.14
CA GLY A 107 9.19 -15.67 7.80
C GLY A 107 10.27 -16.03 6.80
N THR A 108 10.12 -15.58 5.57
CA THR A 108 11.11 -15.80 4.50
C THR A 108 12.11 -14.67 4.47
N LYS A 109 13.40 -14.98 4.39
CA LYS A 109 14.47 -13.98 4.25
C LYS A 109 14.38 -13.26 2.89
N GLY A 110 14.42 -11.93 2.92
CA GLY A 110 14.48 -11.07 1.74
C GLY A 110 13.24 -10.20 1.55
N PHE A 111 13.16 -9.57 0.39
CA PHE A 111 12.03 -8.73 0.02
C PHE A 111 10.77 -9.54 -0.34
N PRO A 112 9.58 -8.94 -0.37
CA PRO A 112 8.35 -9.59 -0.84
C PRO A 112 8.49 -10.31 -2.19
N THR A 113 9.35 -9.82 -3.08
CA THR A 113 9.66 -10.41 -4.38
C THR A 113 10.31 -11.80 -4.29
N ALA A 114 10.86 -12.19 -3.14
CA ALA A 114 11.48 -13.50 -2.95
C ALA A 114 10.48 -14.66 -3.02
N ILE A 115 9.24 -14.44 -2.57
CA ILE A 115 8.18 -15.47 -2.54
C ILE A 115 7.09 -15.23 -3.59
N MET A 116 7.03 -14.04 -4.16
CA MET A 116 5.99 -13.62 -5.08
C MET A 116 5.87 -14.53 -6.34
N PRO A 117 6.97 -14.94 -7.01
CA PRO A 117 6.87 -15.79 -8.20
C PRO A 117 6.20 -17.14 -7.92
N ASP A 118 6.54 -17.78 -6.80
CA ASP A 118 5.97 -19.08 -6.44
C ASP A 118 4.50 -18.96 -6.05
N LEU A 119 4.15 -17.89 -5.35
CA LEU A 119 2.76 -17.60 -5.01
C LEU A 119 1.91 -17.34 -6.27
N ILE A 120 2.41 -16.55 -7.21
CA ILE A 120 1.68 -16.25 -8.46
C ILE A 120 1.51 -17.52 -9.31
N LYS A 121 2.54 -18.37 -9.43
CA LYS A 121 2.46 -19.63 -10.18
C LYS A 121 1.52 -20.65 -9.54
N SER A 122 1.40 -20.64 -8.21
CA SER A 122 0.58 -21.58 -7.45
C SER A 122 -0.87 -21.12 -7.28
N ASN A 123 -1.18 -19.88 -7.61
CA ASN A 123 -2.51 -19.28 -7.43
C ASN A 123 -2.86 -18.45 -8.67
N SER A 124 -4.14 -18.41 -9.00
CA SER A 124 -4.63 -17.64 -10.16
C SER A 124 -4.97 -16.20 -9.74
N PHE A 125 -3.97 -15.42 -9.35
CA PHE A 125 -4.20 -14.01 -9.03
C PHE A 125 -4.58 -13.21 -10.27
N THR A 126 -5.61 -12.38 -10.13
CA THR A 126 -6.12 -11.51 -11.19
C THR A 126 -5.49 -10.13 -11.15
N SER A 127 -4.92 -9.74 -10.01
CA SER A 127 -4.15 -8.50 -9.86
C SER A 127 -3.18 -8.55 -8.68
N VAL A 128 -2.13 -7.74 -8.77
CA VAL A 128 -1.20 -7.42 -7.69
C VAL A 128 -1.44 -5.98 -7.28
N MET A 129 -1.49 -5.72 -5.98
CA MET A 129 -1.62 -4.37 -5.43
C MET A 129 -0.50 -4.13 -4.43
N THR A 130 0.20 -3.02 -4.55
CA THR A 130 1.34 -2.76 -3.67
C THR A 130 1.41 -1.32 -3.19
N CYS A 131 1.85 -1.17 -1.93
CA CYS A 131 2.16 0.11 -1.31
C CYS A 131 3.35 -0.06 -0.36
N GLY A 132 4.28 0.90 -0.39
CA GLY A 132 5.46 0.90 0.48
C GLY A 132 6.64 1.62 -0.16
N PRO A 133 7.86 1.32 0.26
CA PRO A 133 9.06 1.95 -0.30
C PRO A 133 9.15 1.79 -1.82
N THR A 134 9.48 2.87 -2.53
CA THR A 134 9.56 2.87 -4.00
C THR A 134 10.41 1.74 -4.58
N PRO A 135 11.61 1.40 -4.03
CA PRO A 135 12.38 0.26 -4.54
C PRO A 135 11.65 -1.08 -4.43
N MET A 136 10.88 -1.29 -3.35
CA MET A 136 10.06 -2.50 -3.18
C MET A 136 8.95 -2.54 -4.23
N MET A 137 8.20 -1.45 -4.39
CA MET A 137 7.12 -1.37 -5.37
C MET A 137 7.61 -1.59 -6.81
N LYS A 138 8.77 -1.02 -7.18
CA LYS A 138 9.40 -1.27 -8.48
C LYS A 138 9.75 -2.74 -8.69
N GLY A 139 10.32 -3.40 -7.67
CA GLY A 139 10.62 -4.83 -7.73
C GLY A 139 9.35 -5.68 -7.89
N VAL A 140 8.30 -5.37 -7.12
CA VAL A 140 6.99 -6.03 -7.22
C VAL A 140 6.38 -5.85 -8.62
N ALA A 141 6.38 -4.62 -9.14
CA ALA A 141 5.87 -4.30 -10.47
C ALA A 141 6.62 -5.05 -11.57
N GLN A 142 7.96 -5.15 -11.45
CA GLN A 142 8.78 -5.89 -12.40
C GLN A 142 8.42 -7.38 -12.42
N VAL A 143 8.32 -8.02 -11.25
CA VAL A 143 7.93 -9.44 -11.14
C VAL A 143 6.51 -9.67 -11.68
N ALA A 144 5.57 -8.77 -11.36
CA ALA A 144 4.20 -8.87 -11.88
C ALA A 144 4.16 -8.78 -13.42
N LYS A 145 4.93 -7.85 -14.01
CA LYS A 145 5.07 -7.70 -15.46
C LYS A 145 5.64 -8.96 -16.13
N GLU A 146 6.71 -9.53 -15.56
CA GLU A 146 7.33 -10.76 -16.07
C GLU A 146 6.38 -11.96 -16.03
N LEU A 147 5.49 -12.00 -15.06
CA LEU A 147 4.49 -13.06 -14.87
C LEU A 147 3.13 -12.73 -15.50
N ASN A 148 3.02 -11.61 -16.23
CA ASN A 148 1.82 -11.14 -16.91
C ASN A 148 0.60 -10.99 -15.99
N VAL A 149 0.80 -10.49 -14.76
CA VAL A 149 -0.28 -10.15 -13.82
C VAL A 149 -0.38 -8.63 -13.71
N PRO A 150 -1.56 -8.02 -13.92
CA PRO A 150 -1.76 -6.59 -13.74
C PRO A 150 -1.33 -6.11 -12.36
N CYS A 151 -0.61 -4.99 -12.28
CA CYS A 151 -0.09 -4.46 -11.03
C CYS A 151 -0.53 -3.02 -10.83
N GLN A 152 -1.09 -2.73 -9.66
CA GLN A 152 -1.42 -1.39 -9.20
C GLN A 152 -0.45 -0.99 -8.07
N VAL A 153 0.04 0.24 -8.11
CA VAL A 153 0.97 0.79 -7.14
C VAL A 153 0.40 2.06 -6.50
N SER A 154 0.51 2.20 -5.19
CA SER A 154 0.12 3.43 -4.51
C SER A 154 1.34 4.25 -4.19
N LEU A 155 1.48 5.39 -4.87
CA LEU A 155 2.59 6.32 -4.68
C LEU A 155 2.34 7.26 -3.51
N GLU A 156 3.41 7.69 -2.88
CA GLU A 156 3.41 8.71 -1.84
C GLU A 156 4.34 9.85 -2.23
N GLU A 157 3.81 11.08 -2.19
CA GLU A 157 4.55 12.30 -2.48
C GLU A 157 4.22 13.40 -1.45
N ARG A 158 4.99 14.46 -1.44
CA ARG A 158 4.73 15.61 -0.55
C ARG A 158 3.45 16.30 -0.94
N MET A 159 2.48 16.34 -0.02
CA MET A 159 1.19 16.97 -0.24
C MET A 159 1.17 18.40 0.29
N GLY A 160 0.79 19.33 -0.59
CA GLY A 160 0.50 20.72 -0.20
C GLY A 160 -1.01 20.98 -0.21
N CYS A 161 -1.64 20.99 -1.40
CA CYS A 161 -3.05 21.33 -1.53
C CYS A 161 -4.02 20.13 -1.55
N GLY A 162 -3.56 18.94 -1.92
CA GLY A 162 -4.42 17.76 -2.09
C GLY A 162 -5.35 17.77 -3.30
N THR A 163 -5.45 18.88 -4.04
CA THR A 163 -6.45 19.11 -5.12
C THR A 163 -5.82 19.30 -6.51
N GLY A 164 -4.50 19.11 -6.66
CA GLY A 164 -3.80 19.22 -7.94
C GLY A 164 -3.38 20.64 -8.34
N GLY A 165 -3.59 21.66 -7.50
CA GLY A 165 -3.31 23.07 -7.83
C GLY A 165 -1.86 23.50 -7.61
N CYS A 166 -1.19 23.03 -6.55
CA CYS A 166 0.15 23.53 -6.16
C CYS A 166 1.33 22.82 -6.83
N LEU A 167 1.11 21.70 -7.51
CA LEU A 167 2.13 20.84 -8.15
C LEU A 167 3.19 20.25 -7.20
N GLY A 168 3.02 20.37 -5.89
CA GLY A 168 3.95 19.86 -4.88
C GLY A 168 4.09 18.33 -4.87
N CYS A 169 3.07 17.62 -5.34
CA CYS A 169 3.05 16.16 -5.45
C CYS A 169 3.27 15.66 -6.90
N ALA A 170 3.84 16.50 -7.77
CA ALA A 170 4.12 16.08 -9.14
C ALA A 170 5.22 15.02 -9.17
N CYS A 171 4.98 13.93 -9.85
CA CYS A 171 5.96 12.88 -10.12
C CYS A 171 6.07 12.60 -11.62
N ASP A 172 7.23 12.07 -12.02
CA ASP A 172 7.43 11.64 -13.38
C ASP A 172 6.86 10.24 -13.56
N GLY A 173 6.16 10.02 -14.66
CA GLY A 173 5.66 8.73 -15.10
C GLY A 173 6.42 8.21 -16.30
N ALA A 174 5.93 7.12 -16.84
CA ALA A 174 6.43 6.51 -18.06
C ALA A 174 6.26 7.45 -19.26
N GLU A 175 7.11 7.28 -20.30
CA GLU A 175 7.03 8.01 -21.57
C GLU A 175 7.06 9.55 -21.43
N GLY A 176 7.68 10.07 -20.37
CA GLY A 176 7.79 11.51 -20.13
C GLY A 176 6.48 12.18 -19.65
N LYS A 177 5.47 11.41 -19.29
CA LYS A 177 4.26 11.93 -18.65
C LYS A 177 4.55 12.42 -17.24
N ARG A 178 3.77 13.39 -16.79
CA ARG A 178 3.82 13.87 -15.39
C ARG A 178 2.44 13.76 -14.75
N TYR A 179 2.44 13.24 -13.55
CA TYR A 179 1.23 13.04 -12.76
C TYR A 179 1.26 13.87 -11.48
N LYS A 180 0.09 14.18 -10.97
CA LYS A 180 -0.10 14.77 -9.63
C LYS A 180 -0.69 13.71 -8.73
N VAL A 181 0.11 13.16 -7.83
CA VAL A 181 -0.29 12.03 -6.99
C VAL A 181 -1.59 12.28 -6.22
N CYS A 182 -1.85 13.53 -5.79
CA CYS A 182 -3.07 13.87 -5.06
C CYS A 182 -4.36 13.88 -5.91
N LYS A 183 -4.25 13.97 -7.25
CA LYS A 183 -5.41 14.10 -8.14
C LYS A 183 -5.50 12.93 -9.13
N ASP A 184 -4.37 12.59 -9.77
CA ASP A 184 -4.30 11.57 -10.82
C ASP A 184 -4.06 10.17 -10.22
N GLY A 185 -3.62 10.11 -8.93
CA GLY A 185 -3.41 8.94 -8.09
C GLY A 185 -4.13 9.06 -6.75
N PRO A 186 -3.64 8.49 -5.65
CA PRO A 186 -2.30 7.91 -5.46
C PRO A 186 -2.07 6.55 -6.11
N VAL A 187 -3.12 5.86 -6.54
CA VAL A 187 -3.02 4.54 -7.17
C VAL A 187 -2.92 4.68 -8.68
N PHE A 188 -1.95 3.99 -9.24
CA PHE A 188 -1.67 3.95 -10.68
C PHE A 188 -1.46 2.52 -11.17
N PRO A 189 -1.77 2.20 -12.42
CA PRO A 189 -1.17 1.05 -13.09
C PRO A 189 0.36 1.17 -13.06
N ALA A 190 1.07 0.10 -12.72
CA ALA A 190 2.52 0.15 -12.55
C ALA A 190 3.28 0.55 -13.83
N GLU A 191 2.73 0.19 -14.99
CA GLU A 191 3.25 0.55 -16.30
C GLU A 191 3.22 2.06 -16.58
N GLU A 192 2.32 2.80 -15.98
CA GLU A 192 2.22 4.25 -16.18
C GLU A 192 3.28 5.05 -15.42
N VAL A 193 3.85 4.46 -14.35
CA VAL A 193 4.74 5.20 -13.45
C VAL A 193 6.14 4.59 -13.29
N PHE A 194 6.34 3.34 -13.72
CA PHE A 194 7.64 2.66 -13.53
C PHE A 194 8.31 2.16 -14.82
N PHE A 195 7.61 2.10 -15.96
CA PHE A 195 8.16 1.47 -17.18
C PHE A 195 8.03 2.33 -18.42
#